data_cae752ab39c00892e1042d3b3b11ce0d
#
_entry.id   cae752ab39c00892e1042d3b3b11ce0d
#
_cell.length_a   1.000
_cell.length_b   1.000
_cell.length_c   1.000
_cell.angle_alpha   90.00
_cell.angle_beta   90.00
_cell.angle_gamma   90.00
#
_symmetry.space_group_name_H-M   'P 1'
#
loop_
_entity.id
_entity.type
_entity.pdbx_description
1 polymer ?
#
loop_
_entity_poly.entity_id
_entity_poly.type
_entity_poly.pdbx_seq_one_letter_code
_entity_poly.pdbx_strand_id
1 'polypeptide(L)'
;MFIYIGCYLSYMQGMTFEKDSSAGYLANHMARLFAAGLHRRIRPLGLSPGQFPALVALWAKEGRTQKELVQLLDIEQATLANTLARMERDGLITRRASEEDGRVQEIFLTDKAKVLEKEAIASAIAQNGEALEGFSEQEKAQFLEFMHRAISAMQKAQTGSSR
;
A
#
# COMPACT_ATOMS: atom_id res chain seq x y z
N MET A 1 3.63 -42.27 25.78
CA MET A 1 3.93 -40.83 25.56
C MET A 1 5.08 -40.58 24.58
N PHE A 2 5.70 -41.59 24.00
CA PHE A 2 6.81 -41.42 23.01
C PHE A 2 6.41 -41.53 21.53
N ILE A 3 5.21 -41.97 21.23
CA ILE A 3 4.76 -42.21 19.82
C ILE A 3 4.31 -40.90 19.12
N TYR A 4 3.83 -39.91 19.88
CA TYR A 4 3.38 -38.62 19.32
C TYR A 4 4.49 -37.68 18.89
N ILE A 5 5.67 -37.76 19.50
CA ILE A 5 6.82 -36.89 19.17
C ILE A 5 7.47 -37.32 17.84
N GLY A 6 7.52 -38.64 17.56
CA GLY A 6 8.06 -39.15 16.28
C GLY A 6 7.22 -38.79 15.06
N CYS A 7 5.90 -38.79 15.20
CA CYS A 7 4.98 -38.41 14.12
C CYS A 7 5.01 -36.90 13.82
N TYR A 8 5.17 -36.05 14.86
CA TYR A 8 5.30 -34.61 14.72
C TYR A 8 6.62 -34.20 14.06
N LEU A 9 7.73 -34.85 14.42
CA LEU A 9 9.03 -34.62 13.79
C LEU A 9 9.09 -35.11 12.35
N SER A 10 8.43 -36.23 12.02
CA SER A 10 8.32 -36.73 10.64
C SER A 10 7.44 -35.82 9.76
N TYR A 11 6.38 -35.21 10.32
CA TYR A 11 5.53 -34.23 9.64
C TYR A 11 6.28 -32.94 9.34
N MET A 12 7.17 -32.49 10.23
CA MET A 12 8.00 -31.29 10.05
C MET A 12 9.18 -31.49 9.09
N GLN A 13 9.66 -32.71 8.90
CA GLN A 13 10.76 -33.02 7.97
C GLN A 13 10.35 -33.02 6.50
N GLY A 14 9.04 -32.96 6.18
CA GLY A 14 8.51 -32.90 4.82
C GLY A 14 8.09 -31.50 4.33
N MET A 15 8.12 -30.48 5.18
CA MET A 15 7.72 -29.11 4.79
C MET A 15 8.92 -28.27 4.39
N THR A 16 9.45 -28.50 3.20
CA THR A 16 10.36 -27.55 2.55
C THR A 16 9.58 -26.31 2.13
N PHE A 17 9.98 -25.14 2.67
CA PHE A 17 9.44 -23.86 2.21
C PHE A 17 9.95 -23.57 0.79
N GLU A 18 9.05 -23.64 -0.16
CA GLU A 18 9.33 -23.35 -1.57
C GLU A 18 8.94 -21.90 -1.88
N LYS A 19 9.95 -21.04 -2.06
CA LYS A 19 9.72 -19.61 -2.30
C LYS A 19 8.86 -19.34 -3.55
N ASP A 20 9.02 -20.16 -4.59
CA ASP A 20 8.40 -19.95 -5.90
C ASP A 20 6.92 -20.40 -5.92
N SER A 21 6.47 -21.15 -4.92
CA SER A 21 5.06 -21.50 -4.67
C SER A 21 4.43 -20.77 -3.49
N SER A 22 5.20 -19.93 -2.78
CA SER A 22 4.70 -19.16 -1.64
C SER A 22 4.07 -17.84 -2.08
N ALA A 23 2.73 -17.73 -1.95
CA ALA A 23 1.99 -16.51 -2.26
C ALA A 23 2.53 -15.29 -1.50
N GLY A 24 2.84 -15.43 -0.20
CA GLY A 24 3.39 -14.33 0.60
C GLY A 24 4.78 -13.89 0.14
N TYR A 25 5.66 -14.84 -0.24
CA TYR A 25 6.97 -14.52 -0.78
C TYR A 25 6.87 -13.79 -2.13
N LEU A 26 6.05 -14.31 -3.04
CA LEU A 26 5.81 -13.71 -4.36
C LEU A 26 5.18 -12.33 -4.25
N ALA A 27 4.17 -12.15 -3.39
CA ALA A 27 3.53 -10.86 -3.16
C ALA A 27 4.53 -9.82 -2.62
N ASN A 28 5.37 -10.19 -1.65
CA ASN A 28 6.39 -9.30 -1.11
C ASN A 28 7.45 -8.93 -2.16
N HIS A 29 7.89 -9.91 -2.97
CA HIS A 29 8.84 -9.66 -4.07
C HIS A 29 8.22 -8.73 -5.11
N MET A 30 7.00 -9.00 -5.54
CA MET A 30 6.24 -8.17 -6.48
C MET A 30 6.07 -6.74 -5.95
N ALA A 31 5.70 -6.57 -4.69
CA ALA A 31 5.55 -5.25 -4.08
C ALA A 31 6.85 -4.44 -4.13
N ARG A 32 8.01 -5.06 -3.87
CA ARG A 32 9.32 -4.39 -4.00
C ARG A 32 9.62 -3.97 -5.44
N LEU A 33 9.31 -4.82 -6.42
CA LEU A 33 9.53 -4.49 -7.84
C LEU A 33 8.61 -3.35 -8.29
N PHE A 34 7.33 -3.37 -7.92
CA PHE A 34 6.39 -2.28 -8.18
C PHE A 34 6.86 -0.97 -7.54
N ALA A 35 7.29 -0.99 -6.27
CA ALA A 35 7.80 0.19 -5.59
C ALA A 35 9.06 0.75 -6.25
N ALA A 36 9.99 -0.11 -6.65
CA ALA A 36 11.21 0.30 -7.34
C ALA A 36 10.91 0.91 -8.73
N GLY A 37 10.00 0.30 -9.49
CA GLY A 37 9.57 0.81 -10.79
C GLY A 37 8.85 2.15 -10.69
N LEU A 38 7.92 2.28 -9.75
CA LEU A 38 7.24 3.54 -9.47
C LEU A 38 8.25 4.61 -9.03
N HIS A 39 9.21 4.26 -8.15
CA HIS A 39 10.22 5.21 -7.69
C HIS A 39 11.04 5.81 -8.85
N ARG A 40 11.49 4.99 -9.81
CA ARG A 40 12.23 5.49 -10.99
C ARG A 40 11.44 6.55 -11.76
N ARG A 41 10.11 6.38 -11.84
CA ARG A 41 9.21 7.25 -12.61
C ARG A 41 8.83 8.54 -11.88
N ILE A 42 8.57 8.47 -10.56
CA ILE A 42 8.11 9.65 -9.78
C ILE A 42 9.23 10.41 -9.08
N ARG A 43 10.44 9.85 -8.99
CA ARG A 43 11.61 10.53 -8.41
C ARG A 43 11.92 11.88 -9.08
N PRO A 44 11.86 12.04 -10.42
CA PRO A 44 12.06 13.34 -11.06
C PRO A 44 11.04 14.40 -10.61
N LEU A 45 9.86 13.98 -10.15
CA LEU A 45 8.81 14.85 -9.59
C LEU A 45 9.08 15.23 -8.12
N GLY A 46 10.14 14.72 -7.51
CA GLY A 46 10.43 14.90 -6.09
C GLY A 46 9.54 14.04 -5.17
N LEU A 47 8.89 12.99 -5.71
CA LEU A 47 8.00 12.09 -4.97
C LEU A 47 8.67 10.77 -4.65
N SER A 48 8.20 10.11 -3.59
CA SER A 48 8.61 8.77 -3.19
C SER A 48 7.43 7.80 -3.14
N PRO A 49 7.65 6.48 -3.35
CA PRO A 49 6.58 5.48 -3.28
C PRO A 49 5.82 5.47 -1.95
N GLY A 50 6.50 5.74 -0.84
CA GLY A 50 5.85 5.79 0.48
C GLY A 50 4.88 6.97 0.68
N GLN A 51 5.04 8.06 -0.10
CA GLN A 51 4.13 9.22 -0.08
C GLN A 51 2.94 9.01 -1.04
N PHE A 52 3.12 8.19 -2.06
CA PHE A 52 2.19 8.05 -3.18
C PHE A 52 0.77 7.63 -2.75
N PRO A 53 0.56 6.62 -1.87
CA PRO A 53 -0.79 6.25 -1.42
C PRO A 53 -1.54 7.40 -0.74
N ALA A 54 -0.86 8.18 0.11
CA ALA A 54 -1.46 9.33 0.78
C ALA A 54 -1.80 10.45 -0.21
N LEU A 55 -0.93 10.70 -1.21
CA LEU A 55 -1.21 11.65 -2.28
C LEU A 55 -2.44 11.22 -3.10
N VAL A 56 -2.54 9.96 -3.50
CA VAL A 56 -3.70 9.44 -4.25
C VAL A 56 -4.99 9.63 -3.45
N ALA A 57 -4.97 9.34 -2.14
CA ALA A 57 -6.14 9.54 -1.28
C ALA A 57 -6.54 11.02 -1.16
N LEU A 58 -5.57 11.93 -1.12
CA LEU A 58 -5.80 13.37 -1.00
C LEU A 58 -6.17 14.02 -2.33
N TRP A 59 -5.64 13.56 -3.48
CA TRP A 59 -6.10 13.99 -4.79
C TRP A 59 -7.57 13.62 -5.03
N ALA A 60 -7.99 12.44 -4.56
CA ALA A 60 -9.39 12.04 -4.64
C ALA A 60 -10.31 12.88 -3.73
N LYS A 61 -9.85 13.25 -2.53
CA LYS A 61 -10.58 14.11 -1.59
C LYS A 61 -9.61 14.70 -0.57
N GLU A 62 -9.48 16.03 -0.57
CA GLU A 62 -8.76 16.79 0.47
C GLU A 62 -9.55 16.89 1.78
N GLY A 63 -8.95 17.47 2.82
CA GLY A 63 -9.61 17.70 4.09
C GLY A 63 -9.81 16.42 4.92
N ARG A 64 -9.05 15.37 4.64
CA ARG A 64 -9.06 14.13 5.44
C ARG A 64 -8.23 14.31 6.69
N THR A 65 -8.70 13.71 7.77
CA THR A 65 -7.93 13.57 9.00
C THR A 65 -6.90 12.45 8.88
N GLN A 66 -5.86 12.46 9.71
CA GLN A 66 -4.92 11.36 9.78
C GLN A 66 -5.60 10.01 10.10
N LYS A 67 -6.63 10.03 10.98
CA LYS A 67 -7.40 8.83 11.34
C LYS A 67 -8.13 8.24 10.13
N GLU A 68 -8.76 9.07 9.32
CA GLU A 68 -9.42 8.63 8.09
C GLU A 68 -8.43 8.06 7.08
N LEU A 69 -7.26 8.68 6.94
CA LEU A 69 -6.20 8.17 6.07
C LEU A 69 -5.64 6.83 6.55
N VAL A 70 -5.44 6.62 7.86
CA VAL A 70 -5.05 5.34 8.45
C VAL A 70 -6.05 4.25 8.07
N GLN A 71 -7.34 4.52 8.23
CA GLN A 71 -8.40 3.56 7.91
C GLN A 71 -8.51 3.28 6.40
N LEU A 72 -8.40 4.34 5.57
CA LEU A 72 -8.52 4.21 4.12
C LEU A 72 -7.35 3.44 3.50
N LEU A 73 -6.14 3.67 4.01
CA LEU A 73 -4.91 3.12 3.44
C LEU A 73 -4.48 1.81 4.10
N ASP A 74 -5.16 1.42 5.18
CA ASP A 74 -4.80 0.23 5.98
C ASP A 74 -3.31 0.22 6.38
N ILE A 75 -2.83 1.36 6.87
CA ILE A 75 -1.42 1.60 7.25
C ILE A 75 -1.34 1.90 8.74
N GLU A 76 -0.33 1.36 9.40
CA GLU A 76 -0.01 1.65 10.80
C GLU A 76 0.07 3.15 11.07
N GLN A 77 -0.57 3.60 12.17
CA GLN A 77 -0.68 5.02 12.53
C GLN A 77 0.68 5.73 12.60
N ALA A 78 1.69 5.08 13.20
CA ALA A 78 3.04 5.65 13.32
C ALA A 78 3.72 5.80 11.95
N THR A 79 3.54 4.83 11.06
CA THR A 79 4.06 4.86 9.69
C THR A 79 3.45 6.00 8.90
N LEU A 80 2.13 6.17 8.96
CA LEU A 80 1.45 7.26 8.28
C LEU A 80 1.83 8.63 8.87
N ALA A 81 1.91 8.76 10.21
CA ALA A 81 2.34 10.00 10.86
C ALA A 81 3.72 10.46 10.38
N ASN A 82 4.70 9.54 10.30
CA ASN A 82 6.04 9.82 9.79
C ASN A 82 6.02 10.18 8.29
N THR A 83 5.13 9.57 7.52
CA THR A 83 4.98 9.87 6.09
C THR A 83 4.40 11.27 5.90
N LEU A 84 3.32 11.62 6.62
CA LEU A 84 2.71 12.94 6.56
C LEU A 84 3.67 14.05 7.04
N ALA A 85 4.46 13.81 8.10
CA ALA A 85 5.46 14.77 8.54
C ALA A 85 6.52 15.06 7.47
N ARG A 86 6.94 14.02 6.72
CA ARG A 86 7.85 14.21 5.57
C ARG A 86 7.17 14.95 4.42
N MET A 87 5.92 14.62 4.11
CA MET A 87 5.16 15.31 3.06
C MET A 87 4.98 16.80 3.38
N GLU A 88 4.73 17.14 4.64
CA GLU A 88 4.62 18.53 5.09
C GLU A 88 5.96 19.27 4.97
N ARG A 89 7.06 18.68 5.44
CA ARG A 89 8.43 19.22 5.27
C ARG A 89 8.80 19.41 3.80
N ASP A 90 8.39 18.48 2.93
CA ASP A 90 8.69 18.51 1.48
C ASP A 90 7.74 19.48 0.73
N GLY A 91 6.81 20.15 1.45
CA GLY A 91 5.89 21.14 0.91
C GLY A 91 4.81 20.53 0.00
N LEU A 92 4.40 19.29 0.26
CA LEU A 92 3.35 18.59 -0.48
C LEU A 92 1.97 18.75 0.18
N ILE A 93 1.94 18.87 1.49
CA ILE A 93 0.69 19.04 2.26
C ILE A 93 0.82 20.18 3.28
N THR A 94 -0.34 20.63 3.74
CA THR A 94 -0.51 21.51 4.91
C THR A 94 -1.56 20.90 5.84
N ARG A 95 -1.49 21.26 7.14
CA ARG A 95 -2.51 20.90 8.12
C ARG A 95 -3.29 22.16 8.52
N ARG A 96 -4.59 22.00 8.68
CA ARG A 96 -5.49 23.07 9.13
C ARG A 96 -6.39 22.52 10.23
N ALA A 97 -6.71 23.35 11.20
CA ALA A 97 -7.76 23.01 12.16
C ALA A 97 -9.10 22.86 11.43
N SER A 98 -9.87 21.81 11.78
CA SER A 98 -11.19 21.63 11.22
C SER A 98 -12.12 22.77 11.64
N GLU A 99 -12.98 23.19 10.74
CA GLU A 99 -14.01 24.22 11.05
C GLU A 99 -15.08 23.69 12.02
N GLU A 100 -15.32 22.37 12.01
CA GLU A 100 -16.31 21.73 12.88
C GLU A 100 -15.77 21.48 14.30
N ASP A 101 -14.49 21.05 14.42
CA ASP A 101 -13.81 20.83 15.70
C ASP A 101 -12.34 21.25 15.58
N GLY A 102 -12.00 22.41 16.10
CA GLY A 102 -10.65 22.97 16.08
C GLY A 102 -9.55 22.10 16.71
N ARG A 103 -9.91 21.01 17.42
CA ARG A 103 -8.96 20.01 17.94
C ARG A 103 -8.53 19.00 16.89
N VAL A 104 -9.30 18.88 15.82
CA VAL A 104 -9.05 17.96 14.71
C VAL A 104 -8.23 18.68 13.66
N GLN A 105 -7.18 17.99 13.16
CA GLN A 105 -6.35 18.50 12.06
C GLN A 105 -6.74 17.79 10.77
N GLU A 106 -7.08 18.57 9.77
CA GLU A 106 -7.37 18.14 8.40
C GLU A 106 -6.16 18.40 7.50
N ILE A 107 -5.97 17.53 6.54
CA ILE A 107 -4.80 17.50 5.66
C ILE A 107 -5.22 17.95 4.26
N PHE A 108 -4.53 18.96 3.74
CA PHE A 108 -4.76 19.55 2.43
C PHE A 108 -3.50 19.49 1.57
N LEU A 109 -3.67 19.34 0.27
CA LEU A 109 -2.58 19.44 -0.68
C LEU A 109 -2.15 20.90 -0.87
N THR A 110 -0.86 21.10 -1.08
CA THR A 110 -0.35 22.39 -1.58
C THR A 110 -0.59 22.50 -3.08
N ASP A 111 -0.50 23.70 -3.65
CA ASP A 111 -0.60 23.90 -5.09
C ASP A 111 0.50 23.13 -5.85
N LYS A 112 1.70 23.03 -5.25
CA LYS A 112 2.78 22.17 -5.75
C LYS A 112 2.31 20.73 -5.92
N ALA A 113 1.67 20.14 -4.90
CA ALA A 113 1.23 18.76 -4.95
C ALA A 113 0.07 18.54 -5.92
N LYS A 114 -0.83 19.52 -6.07
CA LYS A 114 -1.94 19.48 -7.03
C LYS A 114 -1.44 19.43 -8.47
N VAL A 115 -0.46 20.25 -8.81
CA VAL A 115 0.12 20.29 -10.17
C VAL A 115 0.78 18.95 -10.54
N LEU A 116 1.33 18.22 -9.56
CA LEU A 116 2.01 16.93 -9.78
C LEU A 116 1.05 15.76 -10.06
N GLU A 117 -0.24 15.88 -9.75
CA GLU A 117 -1.22 14.79 -9.83
C GLU A 117 -1.20 14.07 -11.18
N LYS A 118 -1.41 14.81 -12.27
CA LYS A 118 -1.53 14.24 -13.61
C LYS A 118 -0.31 13.40 -14.01
N GLU A 119 0.88 13.92 -13.77
CA GLU A 119 2.13 13.26 -14.17
C GLU A 119 2.45 12.08 -13.25
N ALA A 120 2.17 12.19 -11.95
CA ALA A 120 2.37 11.13 -10.99
C ALA A 120 1.40 9.95 -11.23
N ILE A 121 0.14 10.21 -11.52
CA ILE A 121 -0.86 9.18 -11.88
C ILE A 121 -0.48 8.52 -13.21
N ALA A 122 -0.09 9.29 -14.24
CA ALA A 122 0.38 8.74 -15.52
C ALA A 122 1.59 7.81 -15.32
N SER A 123 2.51 8.18 -14.43
CA SER A 123 3.67 7.35 -14.05
C SER A 123 3.27 6.04 -13.41
N ALA A 124 2.26 6.04 -12.54
CA ALA A 124 1.75 4.83 -11.91
C ALA A 124 1.02 3.93 -12.91
N ILE A 125 0.23 4.50 -13.81
CA ILE A 125 -0.45 3.75 -14.89
C ILE A 125 0.59 3.10 -15.80
N ALA A 126 1.63 3.83 -16.21
CA ALA A 126 2.71 3.29 -17.05
C ALA A 126 3.49 2.17 -16.34
N GLN A 127 3.71 2.28 -15.02
CA GLN A 127 4.34 1.21 -14.23
C GLN A 127 3.47 -0.05 -14.19
N ASN A 128 2.16 0.08 -14.03
CA ASN A 128 1.24 -1.05 -14.06
C ASN A 128 1.22 -1.70 -15.45
N GLY A 129 1.23 -0.90 -16.53
CA GLY A 129 1.30 -1.40 -17.90
C GLY A 129 2.58 -2.23 -18.16
N GLU A 130 3.75 -1.72 -17.72
CA GLU A 130 5.03 -2.44 -17.82
C GLU A 130 5.02 -3.75 -17.01
N ALA A 131 4.49 -3.71 -15.80
CA ALA A 131 4.46 -4.88 -14.92
C ALA A 131 3.54 -6.00 -15.44
N LEU A 132 2.52 -5.67 -16.21
CA LEU A 132 1.55 -6.60 -16.77
C LEU A 132 1.69 -6.73 -18.29
N GLU A 133 2.87 -6.38 -18.82
CA GLU A 133 3.18 -6.59 -20.23
C GLU A 133 3.11 -8.09 -20.58
N GLY A 134 2.46 -8.42 -21.67
CA GLY A 134 2.23 -9.81 -22.10
C GLY A 134 0.97 -10.46 -21.53
N PHE A 135 0.27 -9.83 -20.58
CA PHE A 135 -1.04 -10.28 -20.11
C PHE A 135 -2.13 -9.78 -21.05
N SER A 136 -3.07 -10.66 -21.42
CA SER A 136 -4.32 -10.26 -22.05
C SER A 136 -5.19 -9.46 -21.07
N GLU A 137 -6.16 -8.71 -21.56
CA GLU A 137 -7.07 -7.93 -20.69
C GLU A 137 -7.88 -8.83 -19.74
N GLN A 138 -8.21 -10.05 -20.17
CA GLN A 138 -8.89 -11.02 -19.32
C GLN A 138 -7.98 -11.51 -18.18
N GLU A 139 -6.72 -11.80 -18.45
CA GLU A 139 -5.73 -12.20 -17.44
C GLU A 139 -5.44 -11.07 -16.45
N LYS A 140 -5.35 -9.82 -16.92
CA LYS A 140 -5.21 -8.64 -16.06
C LYS A 140 -6.39 -8.52 -15.09
N ALA A 141 -7.61 -8.63 -15.61
CA ALA A 141 -8.82 -8.57 -14.79
C ALA A 141 -8.86 -9.70 -13.75
N GLN A 142 -8.53 -10.93 -14.15
CA GLN A 142 -8.49 -12.09 -13.26
C GLN A 142 -7.40 -11.96 -12.20
N PHE A 143 -6.22 -11.47 -12.55
CA PHE A 143 -5.13 -11.20 -11.63
C PHE A 143 -5.54 -10.19 -10.55
N LEU A 144 -6.15 -9.07 -10.93
CA LEU A 144 -6.64 -8.06 -9.98
C LEU A 144 -7.75 -8.63 -9.09
N GLU A 145 -8.65 -9.45 -9.63
CA GLU A 145 -9.69 -10.13 -8.84
C GLU A 145 -9.07 -11.02 -7.76
N PHE A 146 -8.06 -11.83 -8.11
CA PHE A 146 -7.39 -12.71 -7.14
C PHE A 146 -6.67 -11.91 -6.05
N MET A 147 -6.01 -10.79 -6.41
CA MET A 147 -5.40 -9.89 -5.43
C MET A 147 -6.45 -9.33 -4.46
N HIS A 148 -7.58 -8.83 -4.95
CA HIS A 148 -8.66 -8.31 -4.10
C HIS A 148 -9.23 -9.37 -3.16
N ARG A 149 -9.42 -10.61 -3.65
CA ARG A 149 -9.89 -11.72 -2.83
C ARG A 149 -8.90 -12.08 -1.73
N ALA A 150 -7.61 -12.12 -2.05
CA ALA A 150 -6.56 -12.40 -1.07
C ALA A 150 -6.48 -11.29 0.01
N ILE A 151 -6.50 -10.02 -0.39
CA ILE A 151 -6.51 -8.87 0.51
C ILE A 151 -7.73 -8.94 1.45
N SER A 152 -8.92 -9.14 0.90
CA SER A 152 -10.16 -9.22 1.69
C SER A 152 -10.15 -10.37 2.70
N ALA A 153 -9.56 -11.51 2.35
CA ALA A 153 -9.43 -12.65 3.26
C ALA A 153 -8.48 -12.32 4.43
N MET A 154 -7.35 -11.66 4.15
CA MET A 154 -6.39 -11.27 5.18
C MET A 154 -6.96 -10.20 6.12
N GLN A 155 -7.69 -9.21 5.62
CA GLN A 155 -8.34 -8.18 6.44
C GLN A 155 -9.40 -8.78 7.38
N LYS A 156 -10.20 -9.74 6.89
CA LYS A 156 -11.18 -10.46 7.74
C LYS A 156 -10.49 -11.26 8.86
N ALA A 157 -9.37 -11.90 8.57
CA ALA A 157 -8.61 -12.66 9.57
C ALA A 157 -8.06 -11.74 10.69
N GLN A 158 -7.58 -10.54 10.35
CA GLN A 158 -7.11 -9.56 11.33
C GLN A 158 -8.22 -9.05 12.25
N THR A 159 -9.39 -8.75 11.70
CA THR A 159 -10.55 -8.27 12.49
C THR A 159 -11.17 -9.37 13.35
N GLY A 160 -11.09 -10.64 12.95
CA GLY A 160 -11.59 -11.80 13.71
C GLY A 160 -10.68 -12.21 14.88
N SER A 161 -9.40 -11.86 14.84
CA SER A 161 -8.41 -12.18 15.91
C SER A 161 -8.40 -11.16 17.06
N SER A 162 -9.15 -10.05 16.95
CA SER A 162 -9.23 -8.99 17.97
C SER A 162 -10.45 -9.13 18.92
N ARG A 163 -11.06 -10.31 18.94
CA ARG A 163 -12.14 -10.69 19.87
C ARG A 163 -11.66 -11.83 20.81
#